data_077325095103ad79149585bd9aadf770
#
_entry.id   077325095103ad79149585bd9aadf770
#
_cell.length_a   1.000
_cell.length_b   1.000
_cell.length_c   1.000
_cell.angle_alpha   90.00
_cell.angle_beta   90.00
_cell.angle_gamma   90.00
#
_symmetry.space_group_name_H-M   'P 1'
#
loop_
_entity.id
_entity.type
_entity.pdbx_description
1 polymer ?
#
loop_
_entity_poly.entity_id
_entity_poly.type
_entity_poly.pdbx_seq_one_letter_code
_entity_poly.pdbx_strand_id
1 'polypeptide(L)'
;MASDVREIGNAVLDVTDREGIKISNLALNKIIYFAHAWFLALYSRPLLDSPFEAWQFGPVHPQVYRQMRRYKDGPVTGRLTRIDLDTGRDVAVEPRLTVEQSEHVERMSRFYGVRSASWLVAATHEPGTPWDQVWSAAQERSVPGMVIPDELTRAYYQNKLIRRG
;
A
#
# COMPACT_ATOMS: atom_id res chain seq x y z
N MET A 1 -14.97 8.21 3.16
CA MET A 1 -14.05 9.15 2.50
C MET A 1 -12.67 8.54 2.42
N ALA A 2 -12.02 8.63 1.26
CA ALA A 2 -10.67 8.10 1.08
C ALA A 2 -9.64 8.90 1.90
N SER A 3 -8.61 8.23 2.36
CA SER A 3 -7.58 8.80 3.23
C SER A 3 -6.28 9.10 2.48
N ASP A 4 -5.52 10.02 3.02
CA ASP A 4 -4.14 10.25 2.58
C ASP A 4 -3.30 9.00 2.87
N VAL A 5 -2.43 8.63 1.93
CA VAL A 5 -1.60 7.44 2.07
C VAL A 5 -0.70 7.47 3.32
N ARG A 6 -0.32 8.66 3.77
CA ARG A 6 0.52 8.81 4.97
C ARG A 6 -0.24 8.43 6.23
N GLU A 7 -1.54 8.69 6.29
CA GLU A 7 -2.40 8.24 7.40
C GLU A 7 -2.47 6.72 7.44
N ILE A 8 -2.73 6.10 6.29
CA ILE A 8 -2.81 4.64 6.20
C ILE A 8 -1.45 4.00 6.48
N GLY A 9 -0.38 4.54 5.91
CA GLY A 9 0.98 4.03 6.16
C GLY A 9 1.38 4.11 7.62
N ASN A 10 1.08 5.23 8.28
CA ASN A 10 1.38 5.38 9.70
C ASN A 10 0.51 4.46 10.57
N ALA A 11 -0.74 4.24 10.18
CA ALA A 11 -1.60 3.27 10.87
C ALA A 11 -1.02 1.85 10.76
N VAL A 12 -0.50 1.46 9.58
CA VAL A 12 0.20 0.17 9.40
C VAL A 12 1.41 0.10 10.32
N LEU A 13 2.24 1.14 10.34
CA LEU A 13 3.45 1.19 11.18
C LEU A 13 3.12 1.14 12.67
N ASP A 14 2.03 1.78 13.10
CA ASP A 14 1.57 1.72 14.49
C ASP A 14 1.20 0.28 14.88
N VAL A 15 0.52 -0.45 14.01
CA VAL A 15 0.15 -1.84 14.27
C VAL A 15 1.39 -2.73 14.30
N THR A 16 2.27 -2.61 13.30
CA THR A 16 3.48 -3.45 13.23
C THR A 16 4.43 -3.19 14.40
N ASP A 17 4.60 -1.94 14.80
CA ASP A 17 5.42 -1.60 15.97
C ASP A 17 4.85 -2.20 17.25
N ARG A 18 3.53 -2.06 17.45
CA ARG A 18 2.85 -2.61 18.64
C ARG A 18 2.98 -4.14 18.71
N GLU A 19 2.94 -4.81 17.57
CA GLU A 19 3.05 -6.28 17.49
C GLU A 19 4.50 -6.76 17.44
N GLY A 20 5.49 -5.86 17.48
CA GLY A 20 6.89 -6.22 17.39
C GLY A 20 7.34 -6.72 16.01
N ILE A 21 6.62 -6.36 14.96
CA ILE A 21 6.91 -6.76 13.59
C ILE A 21 7.76 -5.68 12.93
N LYS A 22 8.90 -6.08 12.35
CA LYS A 22 9.78 -5.17 11.60
C LYS A 22 9.49 -5.29 10.11
N ILE A 23 9.20 -4.17 9.46
CA ILE A 23 8.92 -4.14 8.02
C ILE A 23 9.82 -3.13 7.30
N SER A 24 10.20 -3.47 6.08
CA SER A 24 10.99 -2.61 5.20
C SER A 24 10.09 -1.65 4.42
N ASN A 25 10.70 -0.70 3.71
CA ASN A 25 10.00 0.16 2.75
C ASN A 25 9.22 -0.66 1.72
N LEU A 26 9.84 -1.69 1.16
CA LEU A 26 9.18 -2.57 0.19
C LEU A 26 7.96 -3.25 0.82
N ALA A 27 8.10 -3.82 2.00
CA ALA A 27 7.00 -4.47 2.71
C ALA A 27 5.88 -3.48 3.03
N LEU A 28 6.22 -2.30 3.52
CA LEU A 28 5.23 -1.25 3.83
C LEU A 28 4.39 -0.90 2.59
N ASN A 29 5.04 -0.68 1.44
CA ASN A 29 4.33 -0.40 0.20
C ASN A 29 3.35 -1.52 -0.18
N LYS A 30 3.77 -2.78 -0.04
CA LYS A 30 2.92 -3.93 -0.37
C LYS A 30 1.75 -4.08 0.60
N ILE A 31 1.98 -3.87 1.89
CA ILE A 31 0.92 -3.95 2.91
C ILE A 31 -0.13 -2.87 2.66
N ILE A 32 0.29 -1.64 2.38
CA ILE A 32 -0.63 -0.55 2.05
C ILE A 32 -1.41 -0.89 0.78
N TYR A 33 -0.75 -1.44 -0.23
CA TYR A 33 -1.39 -1.86 -1.47
C TYR A 33 -2.49 -2.90 -1.22
N PHE A 34 -2.18 -3.95 -0.46
CA PHE A 34 -3.18 -4.98 -0.13
C PHE A 34 -4.32 -4.43 0.70
N ALA A 35 -4.03 -3.53 1.64
CA ALA A 35 -5.09 -2.87 2.41
C ALA A 35 -6.05 -2.11 1.49
N HIS A 36 -5.50 -1.35 0.55
CA HIS A 36 -6.30 -0.62 -0.43
C HIS A 36 -7.09 -1.55 -1.35
N ALA A 37 -6.42 -2.57 -1.89
CA ALA A 37 -7.03 -3.52 -2.82
C ALA A 37 -8.21 -4.28 -2.21
N TRP A 38 -8.03 -4.81 -1.01
CA TRP A 38 -9.11 -5.53 -0.33
C TRP A 38 -10.22 -4.62 0.15
N PHE A 39 -9.90 -3.36 0.50
CA PHE A 39 -10.93 -2.37 0.84
C PHE A 39 -11.81 -2.05 -0.37
N LEU A 40 -11.20 -1.86 -1.53
CA LEU A 40 -11.94 -1.69 -2.80
C LEU A 40 -12.85 -2.89 -3.07
N ALA A 41 -12.35 -4.10 -2.86
CA ALA A 41 -13.12 -5.32 -3.11
C ALA A 41 -14.30 -5.46 -2.15
N LEU A 42 -14.07 -5.19 -0.86
CA LEU A 42 -15.07 -5.40 0.19
C LEU A 42 -16.13 -4.31 0.23
N TYR A 43 -15.72 -3.05 0.02
CA TYR A 43 -16.60 -1.90 0.25
C TYR A 43 -16.95 -1.13 -1.02
N SER A 44 -16.40 -1.51 -2.18
CA SER A 44 -16.60 -0.85 -3.48
C SER A 44 -16.31 0.65 -3.47
N ARG A 45 -15.41 1.06 -2.60
CA ARG A 45 -14.90 2.44 -2.51
C ARG A 45 -13.43 2.45 -2.11
N PRO A 46 -12.68 3.50 -2.45
CA PRO A 46 -11.24 3.54 -2.19
C PRO A 46 -10.91 3.78 -0.72
N LEU A 47 -9.84 3.12 -0.25
CA LEU A 47 -9.21 3.43 1.04
C LEU A 47 -8.32 4.66 0.91
N LEU A 48 -7.59 4.77 -0.21
CA LEU A 48 -6.64 5.85 -0.50
C LEU A 48 -7.19 6.82 -1.52
N ASP A 49 -6.81 8.09 -1.38
CA ASP A 49 -7.16 9.17 -2.29
C ASP A 49 -6.19 9.36 -3.46
N SER A 50 -5.14 8.54 -3.55
CA SER A 50 -4.12 8.62 -4.58
C SER A 50 -3.70 7.22 -5.04
N PRO A 51 -3.23 7.08 -6.32
CA PRO A 51 -3.01 5.77 -6.91
C PRO A 51 -1.64 5.18 -6.62
N PHE A 52 -1.55 3.85 -6.74
CA PHE A 52 -0.30 3.11 -6.86
C PHE A 52 0.19 3.13 -8.30
N GLU A 53 1.49 2.92 -8.46
CA GLU A 53 2.13 2.74 -9.77
C GLU A 53 2.72 1.34 -9.86
N ALA A 54 2.77 0.81 -11.09
CA ALA A 54 3.42 -0.48 -11.37
C ALA A 54 4.90 -0.24 -11.60
N TRP A 55 5.73 -0.69 -10.66
CA TRP A 55 7.18 -0.62 -10.73
C TRP A 55 7.76 -2.04 -10.86
N GLN A 56 9.07 -2.14 -11.08
CA GLN A 56 9.74 -3.43 -11.31
C GLN A 56 9.46 -4.48 -10.24
N PHE A 57 9.39 -4.08 -8.98
CA PHE A 57 9.16 -5.01 -7.86
C PHE A 57 7.72 -4.99 -7.33
N GLY A 58 6.78 -4.59 -8.16
CA GLY A 58 5.36 -4.61 -7.85
C GLY A 58 4.75 -3.22 -7.68
N PRO A 59 3.54 -3.17 -7.12
CA PRO A 59 2.87 -1.90 -6.86
C PRO A 59 3.62 -1.08 -5.82
N VAL A 60 3.83 0.20 -6.11
CA VAL A 60 4.51 1.14 -5.23
C VAL A 60 3.71 2.44 -5.18
N HIS A 61 3.56 3.00 -3.99
CA HIS A 61 3.05 4.36 -3.83
C HIS A 61 4.25 5.31 -3.80
N PRO A 62 4.41 6.21 -4.78
CA PRO A 62 5.62 7.02 -4.90
C PRO A 62 5.93 7.87 -3.67
N GLN A 63 4.91 8.41 -3.01
CA GLN A 63 5.09 9.23 -1.82
C GLN A 63 5.67 8.44 -0.65
N VAL A 64 5.16 7.22 -0.43
CA VAL A 64 5.67 6.32 0.62
C VAL A 64 7.11 5.92 0.32
N TYR A 65 7.36 5.50 -0.93
CA TYR A 65 8.69 5.09 -1.36
C TYR A 65 9.72 6.19 -1.13
N ARG A 66 9.42 7.41 -1.54
CA ARG A 66 10.36 8.53 -1.41
C ARG A 66 10.71 8.85 0.04
N GLN A 67 9.74 8.82 0.93
CA GLN A 67 9.98 9.13 2.34
C GLN A 67 10.71 8.00 3.06
N MET A 68 10.49 6.75 2.64
CA MET A 68 11.02 5.57 3.34
C MET A 68 12.31 5.01 2.73
N ARG A 69 12.73 5.49 1.55
CA ARG A 69 13.95 5.00 0.89
C ARG A 69 15.22 5.19 1.71
N ARG A 70 15.21 6.12 2.66
CA ARG A 70 16.34 6.36 3.57
C ARG A 70 16.68 5.13 4.44
N TYR A 71 15.72 4.24 4.66
CA TYR A 71 15.91 3.01 5.40
C TYR A 71 16.51 1.89 4.56
N LYS A 72 16.62 2.06 3.24
CA LYS A 72 17.13 1.06 2.29
C LYS A 72 16.35 -0.25 2.44
N ASP A 73 17.04 -1.37 2.65
CA ASP A 73 16.42 -2.68 2.87
C ASP A 73 16.14 -2.97 4.35
N GLY A 74 16.50 -2.05 5.23
CA GLY A 74 16.33 -2.20 6.66
C GLY A 74 14.92 -1.86 7.15
N PRO A 75 14.66 -2.08 8.43
CA PRO A 75 13.35 -1.80 9.01
C PRO A 75 13.05 -0.30 9.04
N VAL A 76 11.81 0.05 8.74
CA VAL A 76 11.28 1.41 8.89
C VAL A 76 11.03 1.65 10.37
N THR A 77 11.71 2.62 10.95
CA THR A 77 11.57 2.97 12.38
C THR A 77 10.86 4.29 12.62
N GLY A 78 10.76 5.14 11.59
CA GLY A 78 10.07 6.43 11.69
C GLY A 78 8.63 6.39 11.18
N ARG A 79 8.13 7.56 10.82
CA ARG A 79 6.76 7.74 10.31
C ARG A 79 6.78 8.58 9.05
N LEU A 80 5.70 8.48 8.28
CA LEU A 80 5.42 9.37 7.15
C LEU A 80 5.04 10.74 7.68
N THR A 81 5.58 11.78 7.05
CA THR A 81 5.49 13.14 7.55
C THR A 81 4.83 14.09 6.56
N ARG A 82 4.39 15.22 7.07
CA ARG A 82 4.02 16.40 6.31
C ARG A 82 4.82 17.60 6.83
N ILE A 83 4.90 18.63 6.04
CA ILE A 83 5.51 19.89 6.48
C ILE A 83 4.46 20.69 7.26
N ASP A 84 4.80 21.06 8.48
CA ASP A 84 4.01 21.98 9.28
C ASP A 84 4.23 23.38 8.72
N LEU A 85 3.17 24.04 8.26
CA LEU A 85 3.26 25.34 7.60
C LEU A 85 3.65 26.47 8.57
N ASP A 86 3.40 26.31 9.87
CA ASP A 86 3.74 27.32 10.86
C ASP A 86 5.22 27.26 11.26
N THR A 87 5.80 26.08 11.32
CA THR A 87 7.18 25.88 11.78
C THR A 87 8.16 25.53 10.67
N GLY A 88 7.67 25.11 9.49
CA GLY A 88 8.49 24.60 8.38
C GLY A 88 9.14 23.25 8.66
N ARG A 89 8.76 22.56 9.74
CA ARG A 89 9.33 21.27 10.14
C ARG A 89 8.49 20.11 9.66
N ASP A 90 9.15 18.98 9.46
CA ASP A 90 8.46 17.71 9.22
C ASP A 90 7.81 17.21 10.50
N VAL A 91 6.52 16.92 10.44
CA VAL A 91 5.77 16.35 11.55
C VAL A 91 5.08 15.06 11.09
N ALA A 92 5.05 14.06 11.96
CA ALA A 92 4.38 12.80 11.64
C ALA A 92 2.88 13.05 11.39
N VAL A 93 2.35 12.40 10.35
CA VAL A 93 0.93 12.50 10.03
C VAL A 93 0.15 11.58 10.98
N GLU A 94 -0.78 12.16 11.72
CA GLU A 94 -1.65 11.42 12.63
C GLU A 94 -2.73 10.68 11.82
N PRO A 95 -2.90 9.37 12.01
CA PRO A 95 -4.01 8.65 11.37
C PRO A 95 -5.36 9.11 11.92
N ARG A 96 -6.23 9.59 11.04
CA ARG A 96 -7.60 10.00 11.38
C ARG A 96 -8.56 9.13 10.60
N LEU A 97 -8.68 7.88 11.02
CA LEU A 97 -9.42 6.85 10.31
C LEU A 97 -10.78 6.63 10.96
N THR A 98 -11.74 6.24 10.14
CA THR A 98 -13.02 5.71 10.67
C THR A 98 -12.75 4.37 11.36
N VAL A 99 -13.66 3.91 12.18
CA VAL A 99 -13.56 2.61 12.84
C VAL A 99 -13.40 1.49 11.80
N GLU A 100 -14.17 1.54 10.72
CA GLU A 100 -14.11 0.56 9.63
C GLU A 100 -12.73 0.54 8.96
N GLN A 101 -12.17 1.71 8.64
CA GLN A 101 -10.85 1.82 8.05
C GLN A 101 -9.77 1.30 9.01
N SER A 102 -9.85 1.68 10.28
CA SER A 102 -8.89 1.29 11.30
C SER A 102 -8.86 -0.22 11.52
N GLU A 103 -10.02 -0.84 11.65
CA GLU A 103 -10.14 -2.29 11.82
C GLU A 103 -9.61 -3.05 10.58
N HIS A 104 -9.92 -2.53 9.39
CA HIS A 104 -9.43 -3.12 8.15
C HIS A 104 -7.91 -3.06 8.05
N VAL A 105 -7.33 -1.88 8.32
CA VAL A 105 -5.87 -1.69 8.30
C VAL A 105 -5.20 -2.62 9.32
N GLU A 106 -5.78 -2.77 10.50
CA GLU A 106 -5.25 -3.66 11.53
C GLU A 106 -5.22 -5.11 11.07
N ARG A 107 -6.32 -5.61 10.49
CA ARG A 107 -6.37 -6.97 9.95
C ARG A 107 -5.33 -7.19 8.85
N MET A 108 -5.22 -6.24 7.93
CA MET A 108 -4.27 -6.33 6.81
C MET A 108 -2.83 -6.28 7.30
N SER A 109 -2.53 -5.41 8.24
CA SER A 109 -1.19 -5.27 8.82
C SER A 109 -0.74 -6.54 9.53
N ARG A 110 -1.61 -7.18 10.29
CA ARG A 110 -1.31 -8.44 10.97
C ARG A 110 -1.12 -9.60 10.00
N PHE A 111 -1.98 -9.67 8.98
CA PHE A 111 -1.91 -10.76 8.00
C PHE A 111 -0.65 -10.66 7.13
N TYR A 112 -0.41 -9.48 6.55
CA TYR A 112 0.68 -9.28 5.60
C TYR A 112 2.02 -8.94 6.27
N GLY A 113 1.98 -8.34 7.46
CA GLY A 113 3.19 -7.90 8.16
C GLY A 113 4.15 -9.03 8.55
N VAL A 114 3.64 -10.24 8.74
CA VAL A 114 4.45 -11.42 9.08
C VAL A 114 4.99 -12.15 7.84
N ARG A 115 4.62 -11.71 6.64
CA ARG A 115 5.07 -12.32 5.39
C ARG A 115 6.45 -11.80 5.01
N SER A 116 7.25 -12.64 4.34
CA SER A 116 8.55 -12.20 3.83
C SER A 116 8.38 -11.20 2.69
N ALA A 117 9.40 -10.38 2.43
CA ALA A 117 9.41 -9.46 1.31
C ALA A 117 9.22 -10.21 -0.02
N SER A 118 9.88 -11.34 -0.19
CA SER A 118 9.75 -12.16 -1.41
C SER A 118 8.34 -12.73 -1.58
N TRP A 119 7.69 -13.13 -0.50
CA TRP A 119 6.29 -13.57 -0.55
C TRP A 119 5.36 -12.43 -1.01
N LEU A 120 5.56 -11.25 -0.46
CA LEU A 120 4.75 -10.06 -0.81
C LEU A 120 4.95 -9.67 -2.28
N VAL A 121 6.19 -9.70 -2.77
CA VAL A 121 6.48 -9.43 -4.19
C VAL A 121 5.78 -10.49 -5.07
N ALA A 122 5.95 -11.76 -4.76
CA ALA A 122 5.34 -12.86 -5.53
C ALA A 122 3.82 -12.74 -5.59
N ALA A 123 3.18 -12.40 -4.48
CA ALA A 123 1.72 -12.26 -4.42
C ALA A 123 1.19 -11.14 -5.31
N THR A 124 1.98 -10.07 -5.52
CA THR A 124 1.59 -8.97 -6.42
C THR A 124 1.96 -9.21 -7.87
N HIS A 125 2.87 -10.14 -8.15
CA HIS A 125 3.41 -10.42 -9.49
C HIS A 125 2.72 -11.59 -10.21
N GLU A 126 1.77 -12.25 -9.60
CA GLU A 126 1.04 -13.35 -10.25
C GLU A 126 0.45 -12.91 -11.59
N PRO A 127 0.41 -13.81 -12.59
CA PRO A 127 -0.18 -13.48 -13.88
C PRO A 127 -1.63 -13.01 -13.75
N GLY A 128 -1.97 -11.95 -14.47
CA GLY A 128 -3.31 -11.38 -14.48
C GLY A 128 -3.63 -10.42 -13.33
N THR A 129 -2.70 -10.22 -12.39
CA THR A 129 -2.88 -9.21 -11.32
C THR A 129 -2.95 -7.79 -11.91
N PRO A 130 -3.51 -6.82 -11.18
CA PRO A 130 -3.51 -5.42 -11.64
C PRO A 130 -2.13 -4.92 -12.00
N TRP A 131 -1.12 -5.25 -11.19
CA TRP A 131 0.27 -4.89 -11.48
C TRP A 131 0.75 -5.51 -12.80
N ASP A 132 0.51 -6.80 -12.98
CA ASP A 132 0.95 -7.53 -14.18
C ASP A 132 0.33 -6.92 -15.44
N GLN A 133 -0.95 -6.64 -15.42
CA GLN A 133 -1.65 -6.05 -16.57
C GLN A 133 -1.06 -4.69 -16.96
N VAL A 134 -0.82 -3.82 -15.98
CA VAL A 134 -0.29 -2.47 -16.23
C VAL A 134 1.19 -2.54 -16.62
N TRP A 135 1.99 -3.33 -15.91
CA TRP A 135 3.41 -3.49 -16.15
C TRP A 135 3.68 -4.07 -17.55
N SER A 136 2.99 -5.13 -17.90
CA SER A 136 3.14 -5.80 -19.20
C SER A 136 2.72 -4.89 -20.36
N ALA A 137 1.60 -4.19 -20.23
CA ALA A 137 1.14 -3.24 -21.24
C ALA A 137 2.15 -2.10 -21.44
N ALA A 138 2.75 -1.60 -20.36
CA ALA A 138 3.74 -0.53 -20.42
C ALA A 138 5.03 -0.98 -21.12
N GLN A 139 5.46 -2.23 -20.89
CA GLN A 139 6.64 -2.79 -21.57
C GLN A 139 6.43 -2.89 -23.09
N GLU A 140 5.25 -3.33 -23.51
CA GLU A 140 4.90 -3.44 -24.94
C GLU A 140 4.81 -2.07 -25.64
N ARG A 141 4.36 -1.05 -24.94
CA ARG A 141 4.12 0.29 -25.50
C ARG A 141 5.23 1.30 -25.20
N SER A 142 6.20 0.91 -24.38
CA SER A 142 7.25 1.81 -23.88
C SER A 142 6.68 3.10 -23.26
N VAL A 143 5.61 2.97 -22.48
CA VAL A 143 4.90 4.10 -21.87
C VAL A 143 5.39 4.31 -20.44
N PRO A 144 5.81 5.54 -20.07
CA PRO A 144 6.09 5.88 -18.67
C PRO A 144 4.80 6.18 -17.89
N GLY A 145 4.88 6.24 -16.56
CA GLY A 145 3.77 6.66 -15.72
C GLY A 145 2.68 5.61 -15.57
N MET A 146 3.05 4.48 -15.01
CA MET A 146 2.23 3.29 -14.98
C MET A 146 1.30 3.26 -13.78
N VAL A 147 0.31 4.15 -13.77
CA VAL A 147 -0.72 4.18 -12.74
C VAL A 147 -1.58 2.91 -12.82
N ILE A 148 -1.82 2.30 -11.66
CA ILE A 148 -2.74 1.16 -11.54
C ILE A 148 -4.13 1.71 -11.21
N PRO A 149 -5.10 1.63 -12.13
CA PRO A 149 -6.44 2.17 -11.86
C PRO A 149 -7.16 1.37 -10.76
N ASP A 150 -7.88 2.07 -9.91
CA ASP A 150 -8.67 1.44 -8.84
C ASP A 150 -9.71 0.45 -9.38
N GLU A 151 -10.30 0.73 -10.53
CA GLU A 151 -11.29 -0.14 -11.17
C GLU A 151 -10.71 -1.52 -11.49
N LEU A 152 -9.47 -1.55 -12.00
CA LEU A 152 -8.77 -2.78 -12.31
C LEU A 152 -8.48 -3.58 -11.04
N THR A 153 -8.01 -2.90 -10.00
CA THR A 153 -7.72 -3.50 -8.70
C THR A 153 -9.00 -4.05 -8.06
N ARG A 154 -10.07 -3.27 -8.05
CA ARG A 154 -11.35 -3.69 -7.52
C ARG A 154 -11.87 -4.95 -8.21
N ALA A 155 -11.89 -4.95 -9.54
CA ALA A 155 -12.40 -6.07 -10.32
C ALA A 155 -11.63 -7.36 -10.02
N TYR A 156 -10.30 -7.28 -9.98
CA TYR A 156 -9.46 -8.45 -9.72
C TYR A 156 -9.70 -9.02 -8.32
N TYR A 157 -9.70 -8.17 -7.30
CA TYR A 157 -9.83 -8.64 -5.91
C TYR A 157 -11.27 -9.03 -5.56
N GLN A 158 -12.28 -8.41 -6.16
CA GLN A 158 -13.67 -8.87 -6.03
C GLN A 158 -13.83 -10.27 -6.62
N ASN A 159 -13.21 -10.53 -7.77
CA ASN A 159 -13.25 -11.86 -8.39
C ASN A 159 -12.57 -12.91 -7.50
N LYS A 160 -11.48 -12.55 -6.83
CA LYS A 160 -10.81 -13.41 -5.84
C LYS A 160 -11.73 -13.76 -4.66
N LEU A 161 -12.51 -12.81 -4.17
CA LEU A 161 -13.49 -13.04 -3.10
C LEU A 161 -14.56 -14.07 -3.53
N ILE A 162 -15.10 -13.93 -4.72
CA ILE A 162 -16.12 -14.83 -5.26
C ILE A 162 -15.58 -16.25 -5.37
N ARG A 163 -14.33 -16.43 -5.82
CA ARG A 163 -13.71 -17.74 -5.97
C ARG A 163 -13.41 -18.45 -4.64
N ARG A 164 -13.31 -17.69 -3.53
CA ARG A 164 -13.07 -18.23 -2.19
C ARG A 164 -14.34 -18.52 -1.41
N GLY A 165 -15.44 -17.98 -1.87
CA GLY A 165 -16.79 -18.19 -1.28
C GLY A 165 -17.49 -19.46 -1.79
#